data_23998699ae7c54b90e6713bb4556d2cf
#
_entry.id   23998699ae7c54b90e6713bb4556d2cf
#
_cell.length_a   1.000
_cell.length_b   1.000
_cell.length_c   1.000
_cell.angle_alpha   90.00
_cell.angle_beta   90.00
_cell.angle_gamma   90.00
#
_symmetry.space_group_name_H-M   'P 1'
#
loop_
_entity.id
_entity.type
_entity.pdbx_description
1 polymer ?
#
loop_
_entity_poly.entity_id
_entity_poly.type
_entity_poly.pdbx_seq_one_letter_code
_entity_poly.pdbx_strand_id
1 'polypeptide(L)'
;MDLENYKTSIESERLVLRILEEKDASEEYAFWLNDPAVNKYLETRKTTVEELKKYIDERLKRGNCLFFGIFWKANGEHIGNIKLEPIDFEQGKATLGILIGNTAYWGKGVGAEAVNTLTDYAFNFLNLDEVNLGVISENKAAIGLYKKCGFEEYSIDKQSLNHDGILYDSVLMRKRKNG
;
A
#
# COMPACT_ATOMS: atom_id res chain seq x y z
N MET A 1 17.33 -11.76 4.03
CA MET A 1 16.25 -11.81 5.05
C MET A 1 15.38 -12.98 4.70
N ASP A 2 15.21 -13.93 5.60
CA ASP A 2 14.36 -15.10 5.35
C ASP A 2 12.91 -14.69 5.60
N LEU A 3 12.14 -14.58 4.54
CA LEU A 3 10.69 -14.35 4.59
C LEU A 3 9.94 -15.50 5.31
N GLU A 4 10.61 -16.62 5.59
CA GLU A 4 10.06 -17.75 6.36
C GLU A 4 9.62 -17.39 7.79
N ASN A 5 10.10 -16.26 8.32
CA ASN A 5 9.75 -15.78 9.66
C ASN A 5 8.59 -14.77 9.68
N TYR A 6 8.04 -14.39 8.51
CA TYR A 6 6.96 -13.42 8.45
C TYR A 6 5.60 -14.09 8.27
N LYS A 7 4.57 -13.46 8.85
CA LYS A 7 3.20 -13.91 8.61
C LYS A 7 2.85 -13.71 7.15
N THR A 8 2.43 -14.78 6.50
CA THR A 8 1.93 -14.74 5.12
C THR A 8 0.51 -14.18 5.03
N SER A 9 -0.18 -14.07 6.18
CA SER A 9 -1.53 -13.52 6.29
C SER A 9 -1.73 -12.86 7.66
N ILE A 10 -2.36 -11.70 7.65
CA ILE A 10 -2.81 -10.95 8.84
C ILE A 10 -4.27 -10.55 8.65
N GLU A 11 -5.02 -10.52 9.74
CA GLU A 11 -6.47 -10.29 9.69
C GLU A 11 -6.87 -9.09 10.55
N SER A 12 -7.91 -8.39 10.10
CA SER A 12 -8.65 -7.38 10.84
C SER A 12 -10.09 -7.80 11.03
N GLU A 13 -10.97 -6.89 11.40
CA GLU A 13 -12.40 -7.17 11.54
C GLU A 13 -13.03 -7.65 10.23
N ARG A 14 -12.78 -6.93 9.13
CA ARG A 14 -13.43 -7.17 7.81
C ARG A 14 -12.49 -7.66 6.73
N LEU A 15 -11.16 -7.57 6.96
CA LEU A 15 -10.16 -7.81 5.93
C LEU A 15 -9.23 -8.97 6.27
N VAL A 16 -8.76 -9.63 5.22
CA VAL A 16 -7.58 -10.50 5.23
C VAL A 16 -6.54 -9.83 4.35
N LEU A 17 -5.38 -9.51 4.93
CA LEU A 17 -4.20 -9.08 4.18
C LEU A 17 -3.32 -10.33 4.00
N ARG A 18 -3.25 -10.86 2.80
CA ARG A 18 -2.47 -12.06 2.44
C ARG A 18 -1.39 -11.68 1.43
N ILE A 19 -0.20 -12.21 1.61
CA ILE A 19 0.88 -12.04 0.61
C ILE A 19 0.34 -12.42 -0.76
N LEU A 20 0.56 -11.55 -1.73
CA LEU A 20 0.16 -11.80 -3.11
C LEU A 20 0.94 -12.97 -3.69
N GLU A 21 0.30 -13.70 -4.56
CA GLU A 21 0.87 -14.77 -5.38
C GLU A 21 0.71 -14.39 -6.86
N GLU A 22 1.46 -15.02 -7.74
CA GLU A 22 1.35 -14.78 -9.19
C GLU A 22 -0.08 -14.95 -9.72
N LYS A 23 -0.84 -15.91 -9.15
CA LYS A 23 -2.24 -16.16 -9.49
C LYS A 23 -3.19 -14.99 -9.17
N ASP A 24 -2.78 -14.07 -8.29
CA ASP A 24 -3.58 -12.89 -7.92
C ASP A 24 -3.48 -11.77 -8.98
N ALA A 25 -2.57 -11.90 -9.95
CA ALA A 25 -2.55 -11.07 -11.15
C ALA A 25 -3.72 -11.45 -12.06
N SER A 26 -4.85 -10.79 -11.85
CA SER A 26 -6.12 -11.02 -12.55
C SER A 26 -6.45 -9.91 -13.54
N GLU A 27 -7.40 -10.17 -14.44
CA GLU A 27 -7.97 -9.14 -15.32
C GLU A 27 -8.61 -8.01 -14.52
N GLU A 28 -9.21 -8.31 -13.38
CA GLU A 28 -9.80 -7.31 -12.49
C GLU A 28 -8.72 -6.41 -11.87
N TYR A 29 -7.61 -6.98 -11.41
CA TYR A 29 -6.48 -6.19 -10.89
C TYR A 29 -5.86 -5.32 -12.01
N ALA A 30 -5.68 -5.86 -13.21
CA ALA A 30 -5.22 -5.08 -14.36
C ALA A 30 -6.21 -3.96 -14.68
N PHE A 31 -7.52 -4.23 -14.64
CA PHE A 31 -8.56 -3.23 -14.85
C PHE A 31 -8.43 -2.05 -13.90
N TRP A 32 -8.21 -2.28 -12.59
CA TRP A 32 -8.04 -1.18 -11.63
C TRP A 32 -6.90 -0.24 -12.01
N LEU A 33 -5.76 -0.80 -12.44
CA LEU A 33 -4.59 0.00 -12.81
C LEU A 33 -4.76 0.71 -14.16
N ASN A 34 -5.71 0.27 -14.98
CA ASN A 34 -6.07 0.89 -16.25
C ASN A 34 -7.26 1.88 -16.14
N ASP A 35 -7.99 1.86 -15.02
CA ASP A 35 -9.13 2.74 -14.78
C ASP A 35 -8.65 4.15 -14.35
N PRO A 36 -8.97 5.21 -15.11
CA PRO A 36 -8.61 6.59 -14.76
C PRO A 36 -9.13 7.06 -13.40
N ALA A 37 -10.25 6.51 -12.92
CA ALA A 37 -10.78 6.84 -11.60
C ALA A 37 -9.88 6.31 -10.49
N VAL A 38 -9.28 5.12 -10.68
CA VAL A 38 -8.42 4.44 -9.71
C VAL A 38 -6.97 4.91 -9.84
N ASN A 39 -6.46 5.02 -11.06
CA ASN A 39 -5.04 5.24 -11.31
C ASN A 39 -4.61 6.71 -11.33
N LYS A 40 -5.52 7.64 -11.06
CA LYS A 40 -5.29 9.09 -11.13
C LYS A 40 -4.00 9.56 -10.43
N TYR A 41 -3.65 8.92 -9.32
CA TYR A 41 -2.48 9.26 -8.51
C TYR A 41 -1.43 8.15 -8.46
N LEU A 42 -1.55 7.13 -9.33
CA LEU A 42 -0.59 6.04 -9.43
C LEU A 42 0.49 6.33 -10.47
N GLU A 43 1.69 5.80 -10.26
CA GLU A 43 2.76 5.82 -11.27
C GLU A 43 2.42 4.93 -12.45
N THR A 44 1.90 3.73 -12.21
CA THR A 44 1.48 2.77 -13.23
C THR A 44 0.05 3.06 -13.65
N ARG A 45 -0.15 3.38 -14.92
CA ARG A 45 -1.46 3.73 -15.48
C ARG A 45 -1.88 2.84 -16.65
N LYS A 46 -1.03 1.92 -17.06
CA LYS A 46 -1.34 0.90 -18.08
C LYS A 46 -0.57 -0.34 -17.73
N THR A 47 -1.27 -1.46 -17.68
CA THR A 47 -0.65 -2.76 -17.42
C THR A 47 -1.49 -3.89 -17.99
N THR A 48 -0.84 -5.01 -18.20
CA THR A 48 -1.46 -6.28 -18.59
C THR A 48 -1.35 -7.27 -17.43
N VAL A 49 -2.09 -8.35 -17.49
CA VAL A 49 -1.98 -9.45 -16.51
C VAL A 49 -0.56 -10.01 -16.45
N GLU A 50 0.11 -10.14 -17.60
CA GLU A 50 1.47 -10.66 -17.65
C GLU A 50 2.49 -9.71 -17.00
N GLU A 51 2.34 -8.40 -17.20
CA GLU A 51 3.16 -7.40 -16.53
C GLU A 51 2.93 -7.39 -15.02
N LEU A 52 1.67 -7.60 -14.57
CA LEU A 52 1.34 -7.73 -13.16
C LEU A 52 1.95 -8.98 -12.52
N LYS A 53 1.92 -10.13 -13.19
CA LYS A 53 2.59 -11.35 -12.71
C LYS A 53 4.06 -11.09 -12.49
N LYS A 54 4.73 -10.50 -13.48
CA LYS A 54 6.14 -10.14 -13.39
C LYS A 54 6.40 -9.15 -12.24
N TYR A 55 5.55 -8.13 -12.10
CA TYR A 55 5.66 -7.13 -11.03
C TYR A 55 5.55 -7.77 -9.64
N ILE A 56 4.57 -8.66 -9.43
CA ILE A 56 4.38 -9.39 -8.17
C ILE A 56 5.61 -10.27 -7.88
N ASP A 57 6.04 -11.08 -8.86
CA ASP A 57 7.20 -11.97 -8.72
C ASP A 57 8.48 -11.19 -8.36
N GLU A 58 8.75 -10.09 -9.05
CA GLU A 58 9.89 -9.22 -8.75
C GLU A 58 9.85 -8.64 -7.33
N ARG A 59 8.66 -8.27 -6.83
CA ARG A 59 8.50 -7.74 -5.47
C ARG A 59 8.68 -8.82 -4.40
N LEU A 60 8.14 -10.02 -4.63
CA LEU A 60 8.27 -11.14 -3.70
C LEU A 60 9.73 -11.62 -3.58
N LYS A 61 10.53 -11.47 -4.63
CA LYS A 61 11.97 -11.79 -4.61
C LYS A 61 12.84 -10.75 -3.89
N ARG A 62 12.29 -9.56 -3.61
CA ARG A 62 13.02 -8.54 -2.87
C ARG A 62 13.04 -8.86 -1.38
N GLY A 63 14.21 -8.93 -0.78
CA GLY A 63 14.35 -9.20 0.65
C GLY A 63 13.87 -8.07 1.59
N ASN A 64 13.35 -6.97 1.04
CA ASN A 64 12.90 -5.79 1.77
C ASN A 64 11.49 -5.32 1.36
N CYS A 65 10.67 -6.23 0.87
CA CYS A 65 9.28 -5.95 0.45
C CYS A 65 8.32 -6.98 1.05
N LEU A 66 7.24 -6.51 1.64
CA LEU A 66 6.06 -7.29 1.99
C LEU A 66 4.89 -6.74 1.18
N PHE A 67 4.36 -7.54 0.26
CA PHE A 67 3.33 -7.12 -0.67
C PHE A 67 2.06 -7.96 -0.48
N PHE A 68 1.04 -7.37 0.13
CA PHE A 68 -0.22 -8.01 0.46
C PHE A 68 -1.34 -7.62 -0.51
N GLY A 69 -2.16 -8.60 -0.89
CA GLY A 69 -3.51 -8.36 -1.38
C GLY A 69 -4.45 -8.07 -0.21
N ILE A 70 -5.41 -7.20 -0.42
CA ILE A 70 -6.49 -6.90 0.52
C ILE A 70 -7.72 -7.68 0.07
N PHE A 71 -8.17 -8.61 0.91
CA PHE A 71 -9.32 -9.46 0.61
C PHE A 71 -10.46 -9.17 1.58
N TRP A 72 -11.69 -9.08 1.05
CA TRP A 72 -12.89 -8.93 1.86
C TRP A 72 -13.26 -10.25 2.52
N LYS A 73 -13.29 -10.30 3.84
CA LYS A 73 -13.49 -11.55 4.60
C LYS A 73 -14.77 -12.30 4.26
N ALA A 74 -15.86 -11.58 4.02
CA ALA A 74 -17.18 -12.18 3.88
C ALA A 74 -17.32 -13.05 2.62
N ASN A 75 -16.57 -12.75 1.54
CA ASN A 75 -16.70 -13.45 0.27
C ASN A 75 -15.36 -13.81 -0.38
N GLY A 76 -14.22 -13.44 0.25
CA GLY A 76 -12.89 -13.69 -0.28
C GLY A 76 -12.49 -12.82 -1.48
N GLU A 77 -13.26 -11.79 -1.79
CA GLU A 77 -13.03 -10.91 -2.94
C GLU A 77 -11.73 -10.11 -2.77
N HIS A 78 -10.87 -10.12 -3.79
CA HIS A 78 -9.70 -9.26 -3.86
C HIS A 78 -10.15 -7.84 -4.18
N ILE A 79 -9.85 -6.88 -3.30
CA ILE A 79 -10.39 -5.51 -3.40
C ILE A 79 -9.32 -4.43 -3.51
N GLY A 80 -8.05 -4.80 -3.32
CA GLY A 80 -6.95 -3.86 -3.36
C GLY A 80 -5.63 -4.48 -2.91
N ASN A 81 -4.61 -3.65 -2.76
CA ASN A 81 -3.29 -4.09 -2.35
C ASN A 81 -2.66 -3.10 -1.38
N ILE A 82 -1.80 -3.61 -0.50
CA ILE A 82 -1.04 -2.80 0.44
C ILE A 82 0.37 -3.38 0.61
N LYS A 83 1.37 -2.55 0.73
CA LYS A 83 2.75 -3.00 0.86
C LYS A 83 3.56 -2.18 1.85
N LEU A 84 4.62 -2.80 2.36
CA LEU A 84 5.78 -2.15 2.96
C LEU A 84 6.97 -2.36 2.03
N GLU A 85 7.48 -1.29 1.41
CA GLU A 85 8.61 -1.32 0.50
C GLU A 85 9.21 0.09 0.30
N PRO A 86 10.51 0.31 0.54
CA PRO A 86 11.43 -0.63 1.16
C PRO A 86 11.19 -0.80 2.65
N ILE A 87 11.62 -1.93 3.21
CA ILE A 87 11.77 -2.14 4.65
C ILE A 87 13.26 -2.03 4.98
N ASP A 88 13.61 -1.12 5.86
CA ASP A 88 14.95 -0.93 6.38
C ASP A 88 14.96 -1.33 7.87
N PHE A 89 15.42 -2.55 8.14
CA PHE A 89 15.47 -3.09 9.50
C PHE A 89 16.62 -2.51 10.33
N GLU A 90 17.64 -1.98 9.69
CA GLU A 90 18.76 -1.33 10.42
C GLU A 90 18.31 0.01 10.99
N GLN A 91 17.50 0.75 10.23
CA GLN A 91 16.91 2.01 10.68
C GLN A 91 15.55 1.85 11.37
N GLY A 92 14.98 0.64 11.40
CA GLY A 92 13.66 0.40 11.98
C GLY A 92 12.52 1.07 11.21
N LYS A 93 12.62 1.21 9.88
CA LYS A 93 11.67 2.00 9.07
C LYS A 93 11.13 1.22 7.87
N ALA A 94 9.92 1.57 7.46
CA ALA A 94 9.36 1.09 6.20
C ALA A 94 8.52 2.15 5.51
N THR A 95 8.44 2.06 4.17
CA THR A 95 7.54 2.92 3.37
C THR A 95 6.28 2.15 3.02
N LEU A 96 5.12 2.74 3.31
CA LEU A 96 3.81 2.15 3.05
C LEU A 96 3.25 2.65 1.71
N GLY A 97 2.67 1.74 0.94
CA GLY A 97 1.87 2.05 -0.23
C GLY A 97 0.55 1.27 -0.20
N ILE A 98 -0.55 1.89 -0.60
CA ILE A 98 -1.88 1.26 -0.64
C ILE A 98 -2.66 1.64 -1.89
N LEU A 99 -3.44 0.70 -2.39
CA LEU A 99 -4.44 0.87 -3.44
C LEU A 99 -5.71 0.12 -3.04
N ILE A 100 -6.85 0.80 -2.95
CA ILE A 100 -8.16 0.16 -2.99
C ILE A 100 -8.65 0.24 -4.44
N GLY A 101 -8.51 -0.88 -5.15
CA GLY A 101 -8.79 -0.97 -6.58
C GLY A 101 -10.28 -1.08 -6.88
N ASN A 102 -11.01 -1.88 -6.09
CA ASN A 102 -12.45 -2.01 -6.25
C ASN A 102 -13.17 -0.80 -5.65
N THR A 103 -13.71 0.05 -6.54
CA THR A 103 -14.37 1.31 -6.17
C THR A 103 -15.65 1.12 -5.33
N ALA A 104 -16.27 -0.08 -5.38
CA ALA A 104 -17.43 -0.41 -4.56
C ALA A 104 -17.12 -0.38 -3.04
N TYR A 105 -15.84 -0.45 -2.68
CA TYR A 105 -15.37 -0.39 -1.28
C TYR A 105 -14.88 0.99 -0.85
N TRP A 106 -14.90 1.97 -1.73
CA TRP A 106 -14.51 3.34 -1.38
C TRP A 106 -15.50 3.99 -0.40
N GLY A 107 -15.00 4.88 0.45
CA GLY A 107 -15.82 5.57 1.45
C GLY A 107 -16.30 4.71 2.63
N LYS A 108 -15.98 3.40 2.65
CA LYS A 108 -16.42 2.45 3.68
C LYS A 108 -15.39 2.22 4.81
N GLY A 109 -14.34 3.03 4.87
CA GLY A 109 -13.29 2.91 5.88
C GLY A 109 -12.29 1.77 5.66
N VAL A 110 -12.40 1.04 4.56
CA VAL A 110 -11.56 -0.13 4.24
C VAL A 110 -10.08 0.24 4.15
N GLY A 111 -9.75 1.37 3.52
CA GLY A 111 -8.36 1.84 3.42
C GLY A 111 -7.75 2.13 4.79
N ALA A 112 -8.50 2.75 5.70
CA ALA A 112 -8.03 3.04 7.05
C ALA A 112 -7.83 1.75 7.86
N GLU A 113 -8.73 0.77 7.73
CA GLU A 113 -8.60 -0.53 8.38
C GLU A 113 -7.35 -1.27 7.89
N ALA A 114 -7.11 -1.32 6.57
CA ALA A 114 -5.92 -1.95 6.00
C ALA A 114 -4.62 -1.27 6.45
N VAL A 115 -4.58 0.08 6.44
CA VAL A 115 -3.41 0.86 6.88
C VAL A 115 -3.11 0.59 8.35
N ASN A 116 -4.12 0.65 9.24
CA ASN A 116 -3.91 0.37 10.66
C ASN A 116 -3.44 -1.06 10.88
N THR A 117 -4.07 -2.05 10.24
CA THR A 117 -3.69 -3.46 10.36
C THR A 117 -2.23 -3.70 9.98
N LEU A 118 -1.78 -3.15 8.84
CA LEU A 118 -0.39 -3.31 8.40
C LEU A 118 0.59 -2.51 9.25
N THR A 119 0.20 -1.32 9.73
CA THR A 119 1.03 -0.49 10.61
C THR A 119 1.23 -1.16 11.97
N ASP A 120 0.16 -1.73 12.54
CA ASP A 120 0.23 -2.48 13.80
C ASP A 120 1.11 -3.72 13.66
N TYR A 121 1.03 -4.42 12.52
CA TYR A 121 1.93 -5.51 12.19
C TYR A 121 3.39 -5.06 12.10
N ALA A 122 3.65 -3.92 11.43
CA ALA A 122 4.97 -3.34 11.32
C ALA A 122 5.60 -3.04 12.69
N PHE A 123 4.83 -2.43 13.59
CA PHE A 123 5.32 -2.05 14.91
C PHE A 123 5.45 -3.23 15.89
N ASN A 124 4.45 -4.10 15.93
CA ASN A 124 4.36 -5.12 16.98
C ASN A 124 5.00 -6.45 16.58
N PHE A 125 5.08 -6.76 15.30
CA PHE A 125 5.65 -8.01 14.82
C PHE A 125 6.99 -7.83 14.13
N LEU A 126 7.12 -6.84 13.20
CA LEU A 126 8.39 -6.55 12.54
C LEU A 126 9.33 -5.72 13.42
N ASN A 127 8.83 -5.20 14.54
CA ASN A 127 9.55 -4.36 15.48
C ASN A 127 10.17 -3.11 14.83
N LEU A 128 9.43 -2.50 13.88
CA LEU A 128 9.82 -1.23 13.29
C LEU A 128 9.44 -0.07 14.21
N ASP A 129 10.16 1.03 14.11
CA ASP A 129 9.95 2.26 14.89
C ASP A 129 9.13 3.30 14.14
N GLU A 130 9.18 3.26 12.79
CA GLU A 130 8.51 4.24 11.95
C GLU A 130 7.97 3.60 10.65
N VAL A 131 6.74 3.99 10.29
CA VAL A 131 6.18 3.77 8.96
C VAL A 131 5.96 5.13 8.31
N ASN A 132 6.51 5.32 7.11
CA ASN A 132 6.39 6.56 6.35
C ASN A 132 5.71 6.32 5.00
N LEU A 133 5.36 7.40 4.33
CA LEU A 133 4.79 7.39 2.98
C LEU A 133 4.93 8.77 2.33
N GLY A 134 4.85 8.78 1.00
CA GLY A 134 4.69 10.00 0.20
C GLY A 134 3.32 9.98 -0.49
N VAL A 135 2.64 11.11 -0.52
CA VAL A 135 1.34 11.26 -1.16
C VAL A 135 1.28 12.56 -1.96
N ILE A 136 0.75 12.48 -3.19
CA ILE A 136 0.54 13.67 -4.02
C ILE A 136 -0.33 14.69 -3.26
N SER A 137 0.09 15.95 -3.23
CA SER A 137 -0.54 17.01 -2.43
C SER A 137 -2.01 17.26 -2.79
N GLU A 138 -2.41 16.96 -4.02
CA GLU A 138 -3.79 17.04 -4.52
C GLU A 138 -4.67 15.87 -4.06
N ASN A 139 -4.09 14.76 -3.60
CA ASN A 139 -4.83 13.60 -3.11
C ASN A 139 -5.31 13.83 -1.67
N LYS A 140 -6.23 14.78 -1.50
CA LYS A 140 -6.76 15.17 -0.18
C LYS A 140 -7.46 14.03 0.55
N ALA A 141 -8.06 13.11 -0.20
CA ALA A 141 -8.73 11.92 0.35
C ALA A 141 -7.71 10.99 1.04
N ALA A 142 -6.57 10.70 0.38
CA ALA A 142 -5.52 9.87 0.94
C ALA A 142 -4.84 10.56 2.13
N ILE A 143 -4.54 11.86 2.05
CA ILE A 143 -3.98 12.65 3.16
C ILE A 143 -4.91 12.58 4.38
N GLY A 144 -6.22 12.77 4.17
CA GLY A 144 -7.22 12.67 5.24
C GLY A 144 -7.32 11.28 5.85
N LEU A 145 -7.20 10.22 5.04
CA LEU A 145 -7.13 8.84 5.50
C LEU A 145 -5.92 8.61 6.39
N TYR A 146 -4.73 9.00 5.95
CA TYR A 146 -3.50 8.80 6.72
C TYR A 146 -3.51 9.59 8.04
N LYS A 147 -4.02 10.82 8.05
CA LYS A 147 -4.21 11.59 9.30
C LYS A 147 -5.13 10.86 10.29
N LYS A 148 -6.24 10.28 9.82
CA LYS A 148 -7.13 9.46 10.65
C LYS A 148 -6.45 8.20 11.20
N CYS A 149 -5.46 7.66 10.49
CA CYS A 149 -4.65 6.54 10.94
C CYS A 149 -3.48 6.95 11.86
N GLY A 150 -3.37 8.24 12.22
CA GLY A 150 -2.33 8.74 13.12
C GLY A 150 -1.00 9.09 12.44
N PHE A 151 -0.98 9.24 11.12
CA PHE A 151 0.18 9.77 10.42
C PHE A 151 0.21 11.30 10.52
N GLU A 152 1.40 11.84 10.74
CA GLU A 152 1.69 13.28 10.74
C GLU A 152 2.46 13.69 9.48
N GLU A 153 2.17 14.86 8.94
CA GLU A 153 2.98 15.47 7.90
C GLU A 153 4.30 15.95 8.52
N TYR A 154 5.43 15.65 7.89
CA TYR A 154 6.73 16.10 8.40
C TYR A 154 7.58 16.86 7.36
N SER A 155 7.26 16.73 6.08
CA SER A 155 7.95 17.44 5.00
C SER A 155 7.05 17.52 3.75
N ILE A 156 7.43 18.42 2.83
CA ILE A 156 6.88 18.52 1.50
C ILE A 156 8.03 18.58 0.51
N ASP A 157 8.10 17.60 -0.39
CA ASP A 157 9.01 17.59 -1.51
C ASP A 157 8.37 18.28 -2.70
N LYS A 158 8.88 19.46 -3.04
CA LYS A 158 8.33 20.28 -4.10
C LYS A 158 8.62 19.68 -5.47
N GLN A 159 7.58 19.61 -6.32
CA GLN A 159 7.69 19.16 -7.71
C GLN A 159 8.46 17.84 -7.90
N SER A 160 8.36 16.95 -6.91
CA SER A 160 9.12 15.70 -6.87
C SER A 160 8.47 14.56 -7.66
N LEU A 161 7.20 14.68 -7.99
CA LEU A 161 6.44 13.66 -8.72
C LEU A 161 6.01 14.17 -10.09
N ASN A 162 6.40 13.46 -11.14
CA ASN A 162 5.99 13.77 -12.51
C ASN A 162 4.89 12.79 -12.97
N HIS A 163 3.70 13.33 -13.24
CA HIS A 163 2.60 12.59 -13.84
C HIS A 163 2.20 13.24 -15.16
N ASP A 164 2.43 12.55 -16.28
CA ASP A 164 2.11 13.01 -17.63
C ASP A 164 2.66 14.41 -17.95
N GLY A 165 3.89 14.71 -17.50
CA GLY A 165 4.53 15.99 -17.68
C GLY A 165 4.10 17.08 -16.70
N ILE A 166 3.17 16.77 -15.78
CA ILE A 166 2.76 17.69 -14.72
C ILE A 166 3.55 17.33 -13.46
N LEU A 167 4.21 18.34 -12.89
CA LEU A 167 4.96 18.19 -11.63
C LEU A 167 4.04 18.46 -10.44
N TYR A 168 4.03 17.51 -9.52
CA TYR A 168 3.27 17.59 -8.27
C TYR A 168 4.20 17.62 -7.05
N ASP A 169 3.75 18.29 -6.00
CA ASP A 169 4.37 18.21 -4.70
C ASP A 169 4.02 16.87 -4.04
N SER A 170 4.96 16.28 -3.32
CA SER A 170 4.73 15.12 -2.46
C SER A 170 4.69 15.55 -1.01
N VAL A 171 3.58 15.29 -0.31
CA VAL A 171 3.47 15.42 1.14
C VAL A 171 4.06 14.16 1.76
N LEU A 172 5.12 14.30 2.56
CA LEU A 172 5.74 13.20 3.28
C LEU A 172 5.09 13.08 4.65
N MET A 173 4.58 11.89 4.94
CA MET A 173 3.89 11.59 6.19
C MET A 173 4.53 10.40 6.89
N ARG A 174 4.46 10.35 8.21
CA ARG A 174 4.98 9.25 9.03
C ARG A 174 4.11 8.99 10.24
N LYS A 175 4.19 7.76 10.74
CA LYS A 175 3.67 7.33 12.04
C LYS A 175 4.77 6.60 12.80
N ARG A 176 4.97 6.91 14.07
CA ARG A 176 5.95 6.29 14.94
C ARG A 176 5.28 5.35 15.92
N LYS A 177 6.02 4.30 16.35
CA LYS A 177 5.54 3.23 17.22
C LYS A 177 4.98 3.73 18.56
N ASN A 178 5.48 4.84 19.09
CA ASN A 178 5.11 5.40 20.38
C ASN A 178 4.63 6.86 20.25
N GLY A 179 4.01 7.19 19.13
CA GLY A 179 3.44 8.51 18.88
C GLY A 179 1.96 8.59 19.22
#